data_1e13f0cc3828dd1c276fb48ed6c5f45a
#
_entry.id   1e13f0cc3828dd1c276fb48ed6c5f45a
#
_cell.length_a   1.000
_cell.length_b   1.000
_cell.length_c   1.000
_cell.angle_alpha   90.00
_cell.angle_beta   90.00
_cell.angle_gamma   90.00
#
_symmetry.space_group_name_H-M   'P 1'
#
loop_
_entity.id
_entity.type
_entity.pdbx_description
1 polymer ?
#
loop_
_entity_poly.entity_id
_entity_poly.type
_entity_poly.pdbx_seq_one_letter_code
_entity_poly.pdbx_strand_id
1 'polypeptide(L)'
;MFFVRQFANMCGNHAIQNLFKSCKITYTDMHAACKKIFEETGDPVSNHESFGGNWSVAAVLKAITMAGYEVVQAVETKEQRIWAAASIPELMEDPEFRGVIIHQQHRHHFTCLRTEKIDGENKLYLVDSQSPGPICISPKLAMQRCIAPAYSWEAYIIMGKEMESILPAASASIKQYSRTNTKRQRKKPPPGFLEAYNKLKRDKQ
;
A
#
# COMPACT_ATOMS: atom_id res chain seq x y z
N MET A 1 -5.08 -19.63 -0.93
CA MET A 1 -4.80 -18.18 -0.64
C MET A 1 -3.37 -17.86 -1.05
N PHE A 2 -3.14 -16.77 -1.79
CA PHE A 2 -1.79 -16.35 -2.20
C PHE A 2 -0.99 -15.84 -0.99
N PHE A 3 0.26 -16.27 -0.84
CA PHE A 3 1.16 -15.83 0.21
C PHE A 3 2.61 -16.01 -0.21
N VAL A 4 3.40 -14.95 -0.08
CA VAL A 4 4.86 -14.97 -0.30
C VAL A 4 5.54 -14.82 1.07
N ARG A 5 6.26 -15.86 1.46
CA ARG A 5 7.07 -15.84 2.68
C ARG A 5 8.35 -15.04 2.44
N GLN A 6 8.78 -14.31 3.46
CA GLN A 6 9.98 -13.49 3.35
C GLN A 6 11.23 -14.34 3.11
N PHE A 7 12.00 -13.88 2.14
CA PHE A 7 13.37 -14.31 1.90
C PHE A 7 14.27 -13.08 2.01
N ALA A 8 15.40 -13.19 2.72
CA ALA A 8 16.30 -12.08 3.02
C ALA A 8 15.56 -10.86 3.66
N ASN A 9 16.05 -9.65 3.44
CA ASN A 9 15.48 -8.41 4.00
C ASN A 9 14.43 -7.77 3.08
N MET A 10 13.80 -8.53 2.17
CA MET A 10 12.91 -8.01 1.14
C MET A 10 11.45 -7.84 1.61
N CYS A 11 11.23 -7.47 2.88
CA CYS A 11 9.87 -7.34 3.42
C CYS A 11 9.01 -6.34 2.64
N GLY A 12 9.57 -5.22 2.17
CA GLY A 12 8.85 -4.24 1.35
C GLY A 12 8.36 -4.82 0.04
N ASN A 13 9.21 -5.55 -0.70
CA ASN A 13 8.83 -6.22 -1.94
C ASN A 13 7.77 -7.31 -1.69
N HIS A 14 7.95 -8.13 -0.65
CA HIS A 14 7.00 -9.18 -0.31
C HIS A 14 5.66 -8.62 0.21
N ALA A 15 5.66 -7.48 0.91
CA ALA A 15 4.43 -6.82 1.30
C ALA A 15 3.61 -6.38 0.08
N ILE A 16 4.26 -5.80 -0.94
CA ILE A 16 3.61 -5.44 -2.20
C ILE A 16 3.09 -6.68 -2.93
N GLN A 17 3.90 -7.73 -3.05
CA GLN A 17 3.50 -8.98 -3.71
C GLN A 17 2.30 -9.63 -3.00
N ASN A 18 2.33 -9.63 -1.68
CA ASN A 18 1.22 -10.14 -0.87
C ASN A 18 -0.03 -9.27 -1.01
N LEU A 19 0.11 -7.94 -1.07
CA LEU A 19 -1.01 -7.02 -1.26
C LEU A 19 -1.73 -7.29 -2.58
N PHE A 20 -0.98 -7.36 -3.68
CA PHE A 20 -1.53 -7.55 -5.03
C PHE A 20 -1.74 -9.02 -5.42
N LYS A 21 -1.48 -9.95 -4.53
CA LYS A 21 -1.58 -11.41 -4.80
C LYS A 21 -0.81 -11.82 -6.06
N SER A 22 0.35 -11.22 -6.29
CA SER A 22 1.12 -11.37 -7.52
C SER A 22 2.60 -11.14 -7.28
N CYS A 23 3.44 -11.95 -7.92
CA CYS A 23 4.90 -11.75 -7.95
C CYS A 23 5.36 -10.81 -9.08
N LYS A 24 4.45 -10.06 -9.72
CA LYS A 24 4.79 -9.17 -10.85
C LYS A 24 5.74 -8.03 -10.47
N ILE A 25 5.64 -7.49 -9.24
CA ILE A 25 6.58 -6.48 -8.76
C ILE A 25 7.80 -7.19 -8.19
N THR A 26 8.89 -7.12 -8.91
CA THR A 26 10.14 -7.83 -8.64
C THR A 26 11.16 -6.94 -7.94
N TYR A 27 12.30 -7.52 -7.57
CA TYR A 27 13.46 -6.76 -7.10
C TYR A 27 13.91 -5.70 -8.12
N THR A 28 13.88 -6.05 -9.41
CA THR A 28 14.26 -5.13 -10.50
C THR A 28 13.35 -3.92 -10.56
N ASP A 29 12.04 -4.10 -10.33
CA ASP A 29 11.06 -3.01 -10.30
C ASP A 29 11.28 -2.09 -9.09
N MET A 30 11.63 -2.66 -7.94
CA MET A 30 12.00 -1.89 -6.75
C MET A 30 13.25 -1.04 -7.00
N HIS A 31 14.28 -1.62 -7.65
CA HIS A 31 15.49 -0.87 -8.02
C HIS A 31 15.19 0.21 -9.07
N ALA A 32 14.30 -0.06 -10.02
CA ALA A 32 13.83 0.94 -10.98
C ALA A 32 13.09 2.09 -10.28
N ALA A 33 12.33 1.80 -9.23
CA ALA A 33 11.67 2.82 -8.41
C ALA A 33 12.69 3.74 -7.71
N CYS A 34 13.77 3.19 -7.15
CA CYS A 34 14.86 3.97 -6.56
C CYS A 34 15.54 4.88 -7.58
N LYS A 35 15.83 4.37 -8.77
CA LYS A 35 16.38 5.18 -9.88
C LYS A 35 15.43 6.30 -10.27
N LYS A 36 14.12 6.02 -10.31
CA LYS A 36 13.11 7.01 -10.65
C LYS A 36 13.02 8.13 -9.61
N ILE A 37 13.18 7.80 -8.32
CA ILE A 37 13.26 8.79 -7.25
C ILE A 37 14.49 9.68 -7.47
N PHE A 38 15.66 9.09 -7.74
CA PHE A 38 16.88 9.85 -8.02
C PHE A 38 16.71 10.80 -9.22
N GLU A 39 16.09 10.36 -10.31
CA GLU A 39 15.82 11.20 -11.48
C GLU A 39 14.90 12.40 -11.16
N GLU A 40 13.95 12.22 -10.24
CA GLU A 40 12.95 13.23 -9.90
C GLU A 40 13.40 14.20 -8.81
N THR A 41 14.21 13.73 -7.87
CA THR A 41 14.54 14.48 -6.64
C THR A 41 16.03 14.74 -6.45
N GLY A 42 16.89 13.96 -7.11
CA GLY A 42 18.34 13.95 -6.87
C GLY A 42 18.74 13.12 -5.65
N ASP A 43 17.80 12.49 -4.94
CA ASP A 43 18.10 11.69 -3.74
C ASP A 43 18.77 10.36 -4.14
N PRO A 44 19.98 10.07 -3.62
CA PRO A 44 20.76 8.91 -4.05
C PRO A 44 20.04 7.57 -3.88
N VAL A 45 20.20 6.65 -4.82
CA VAL A 45 19.64 5.29 -4.78
C VAL A 45 20.00 4.58 -3.48
N SER A 46 21.21 4.80 -2.95
CA SER A 46 21.66 4.22 -1.68
C SER A 46 20.85 4.62 -0.45
N ASN A 47 20.09 5.72 -0.53
CA ASN A 47 19.17 6.14 0.54
C ASN A 47 17.87 5.33 0.52
N HIS A 48 17.57 4.66 -0.59
CA HIS A 48 16.32 3.95 -0.81
C HIS A 48 16.49 2.44 -0.86
N GLU A 49 17.71 1.96 -1.07
CA GLU A 49 18.06 0.55 -1.13
C GLU A 49 19.28 0.27 -0.28
N SER A 50 19.15 -0.57 0.74
CA SER A 50 20.28 -1.08 1.50
C SER A 50 20.52 -2.55 1.20
N PHE A 51 21.69 -3.04 1.62
CA PHE A 51 22.13 -4.40 1.36
C PHE A 51 21.08 -5.45 1.74
N GLY A 52 20.81 -6.38 0.81
CA GLY A 52 19.84 -7.46 1.03
C GLY A 52 18.38 -7.12 0.70
N GLY A 53 18.12 -5.96 0.04
CA GLY A 53 16.77 -5.60 -0.41
C GLY A 53 15.91 -4.94 0.67
N ASN A 54 16.55 -4.28 1.63
CA ASN A 54 15.84 -3.43 2.59
C ASN A 54 15.53 -2.08 1.92
N TRP A 55 14.24 -1.84 1.64
CA TRP A 55 13.77 -0.70 0.88
C TRP A 55 13.25 0.42 1.77
N SER A 56 13.48 1.67 1.36
CA SER A 56 12.81 2.81 1.98
C SER A 56 11.30 2.80 1.68
N VAL A 57 10.52 3.47 2.51
CA VAL A 57 9.10 3.71 2.26
C VAL A 57 8.88 4.37 0.90
N ALA A 58 9.70 5.38 0.57
CA ALA A 58 9.61 6.07 -0.71
C ALA A 58 9.75 5.12 -1.90
N ALA A 59 10.69 4.15 -1.84
CA ALA A 59 10.88 3.15 -2.88
C ALA A 59 9.67 2.22 -3.00
N VAL A 60 9.11 1.76 -1.88
CA VAL A 60 7.91 0.90 -1.85
C VAL A 60 6.72 1.62 -2.48
N LEU A 61 6.45 2.86 -2.08
CA LEU A 61 5.34 3.64 -2.62
C LEU A 61 5.54 4.00 -4.09
N LYS A 62 6.79 4.29 -4.49
CA LYS A 62 7.12 4.58 -5.88
C LYS A 62 6.91 3.36 -6.77
N ALA A 63 7.31 2.16 -6.34
CA ALA A 63 7.06 0.92 -7.07
C ALA A 63 5.56 0.67 -7.27
N ILE A 64 4.75 0.91 -6.24
CA ILE A 64 3.29 0.81 -6.31
C ILE A 64 2.72 1.79 -7.34
N THR A 65 3.16 3.05 -7.33
CA THR A 65 2.66 4.06 -8.30
C THR A 65 3.13 3.79 -9.72
N MET A 66 4.36 3.27 -9.91
CA MET A 66 4.86 2.85 -11.22
C MET A 66 4.08 1.65 -11.78
N ALA A 67 3.57 0.79 -10.91
CA ALA A 67 2.68 -0.32 -11.29
C ALA A 67 1.24 0.13 -11.62
N GLY A 68 0.95 1.44 -11.60
CA GLY A 68 -0.34 2.01 -11.99
C GLY A 68 -1.36 2.15 -10.86
N TYR A 69 -0.98 1.83 -9.63
CA TYR A 69 -1.85 2.02 -8.46
C TYR A 69 -1.68 3.40 -7.84
N GLU A 70 -2.68 3.83 -7.10
CA GLU A 70 -2.69 5.13 -6.41
C GLU A 70 -2.48 4.94 -4.92
N VAL A 71 -1.54 5.70 -4.34
CA VAL A 71 -1.40 5.86 -2.89
C VAL A 71 -2.30 7.03 -2.50
N VAL A 72 -3.47 6.71 -1.97
CA VAL A 72 -4.52 7.72 -1.72
C VAL A 72 -4.23 8.52 -0.47
N GLN A 73 -3.64 7.87 0.54
CA GLN A 73 -3.39 8.52 1.80
C GLN A 73 -2.19 7.90 2.53
N ALA A 74 -1.26 8.77 2.95
CA ALA A 74 -0.32 8.49 4.01
C ALA A 74 -1.00 8.75 5.35
N VAL A 75 -0.90 7.81 6.27
CA VAL A 75 -1.50 7.88 7.61
C VAL A 75 -0.37 8.08 8.61
N GLU A 76 -0.05 9.35 8.87
CA GLU A 76 1.11 9.74 9.67
C GLU A 76 0.71 10.16 11.08
N THR A 77 -0.41 10.90 11.21
CA THR A 77 -0.88 11.40 12.50
C THR A 77 -1.83 10.41 13.19
N LYS A 78 -2.00 10.58 14.50
CA LYS A 78 -2.95 9.77 15.30
C LYS A 78 -4.37 9.90 14.77
N GLU A 79 -4.78 11.12 14.42
CA GLU A 79 -6.11 11.43 13.88
C GLU A 79 -6.34 10.75 12.53
N GLN A 80 -5.34 10.80 11.64
CA GLN A 80 -5.38 10.12 10.35
C GLN A 80 -5.46 8.60 10.51
N ARG A 81 -4.76 8.02 11.49
CA ARG A 81 -4.82 6.58 11.79
C ARG A 81 -6.20 6.15 12.28
N ILE A 82 -6.79 6.94 13.17
CA ILE A 82 -8.16 6.69 13.66
C ILE A 82 -9.13 6.70 12.49
N TRP A 83 -8.98 7.68 11.61
CA TRP A 83 -9.82 7.79 10.43
C TRP A 83 -9.62 6.61 9.46
N ALA A 84 -8.40 6.32 9.07
CA ALA A 84 -8.10 5.22 8.14
C ALA A 84 -8.67 3.90 8.65
N ALA A 85 -8.52 3.66 9.93
CA ALA A 85 -9.03 2.48 10.58
C ALA A 85 -10.57 2.42 10.63
N ALA A 86 -11.25 3.55 10.83
CA ALA A 86 -12.70 3.63 10.80
C ALA A 86 -13.27 3.44 9.40
N SER A 87 -12.52 3.80 8.37
CA SER A 87 -12.92 3.69 6.97
C SER A 87 -12.68 2.29 6.37
N ILE A 88 -11.91 1.42 7.04
CA ILE A 88 -11.63 0.08 6.51
C ILE A 88 -12.90 -0.70 6.13
N PRO A 89 -13.97 -0.74 6.92
CA PRO A 89 -15.19 -1.46 6.53
C PRO A 89 -15.80 -0.93 5.23
N GLU A 90 -15.84 0.38 5.04
CA GLU A 90 -16.37 1.01 3.82
C GLU A 90 -15.42 0.76 2.63
N LEU A 91 -14.12 0.89 2.86
CA LEU A 91 -13.10 0.63 1.83
C LEU A 91 -13.12 -0.82 1.35
N MET A 92 -13.42 -1.79 2.22
CA MET A 92 -13.51 -3.20 1.83
C MET A 92 -14.60 -3.47 0.80
N GLU A 93 -15.63 -2.62 0.71
CA GLU A 93 -16.71 -2.73 -0.28
C GLU A 93 -16.38 -1.98 -1.59
N ASP A 94 -15.33 -1.17 -1.62
CA ASP A 94 -14.90 -0.45 -2.81
C ASP A 94 -14.12 -1.42 -3.75
N PRO A 95 -14.55 -1.62 -5.00
CA PRO A 95 -13.88 -2.51 -5.95
C PRO A 95 -12.47 -2.04 -6.35
N GLU A 96 -12.14 -0.77 -6.12
CA GLU A 96 -10.80 -0.23 -6.36
C GLU A 96 -9.88 -0.37 -5.13
N PHE A 97 -10.39 -0.74 -3.97
CA PHE A 97 -9.56 -0.92 -2.79
C PHE A 97 -8.66 -2.15 -2.93
N ARG A 98 -7.35 -1.96 -2.83
CA ARG A 98 -6.36 -3.03 -2.87
C ARG A 98 -5.90 -3.45 -1.49
N GLY A 99 -5.94 -2.52 -0.54
CA GLY A 99 -5.57 -2.75 0.84
C GLY A 99 -4.69 -1.64 1.41
N VAL A 100 -3.92 -1.97 2.42
CA VAL A 100 -3.07 -1.03 3.15
C VAL A 100 -1.67 -1.61 3.28
N ILE A 101 -0.65 -0.84 2.92
CA ILE A 101 0.74 -1.11 3.29
C ILE A 101 0.98 -0.48 4.66
N ILE A 102 1.59 -1.24 5.56
CA ILE A 102 1.96 -0.79 6.90
C ILE A 102 3.46 -0.89 7.05
N HIS A 103 4.10 0.21 7.42
CA HIS A 103 5.52 0.28 7.74
C HIS A 103 5.71 0.43 9.25
N GLN A 104 6.43 -0.50 9.85
CA GLN A 104 6.82 -0.47 11.26
C GLN A 104 8.22 0.16 11.36
N GLN A 105 8.29 1.48 11.58
CA GLN A 105 9.55 2.24 11.55
C GLN A 105 10.63 1.66 12.45
N HIS A 106 10.29 1.32 13.70
CA HIS A 106 11.23 0.80 14.70
C HIS A 106 11.84 -0.58 14.35
N ARG A 107 11.18 -1.34 13.48
CA ARG A 107 11.63 -2.66 13.01
C ARG A 107 12.09 -2.67 11.56
N HIS A 108 11.95 -1.53 10.88
CA HIS A 108 12.15 -1.42 9.43
C HIS A 108 11.44 -2.55 8.67
N HIS A 109 10.18 -2.84 9.07
CA HIS A 109 9.44 -3.97 8.56
C HIS A 109 8.12 -3.54 7.91
N PHE A 110 7.81 -4.18 6.77
CA PHE A 110 6.58 -3.95 6.03
C PHE A 110 5.64 -5.14 6.15
N THR A 111 4.37 -4.82 6.38
CA THR A 111 3.26 -5.77 6.32
C THR A 111 2.13 -5.18 5.48
N CYS A 112 1.12 -5.96 5.14
CA CYS A 112 -0.06 -5.41 4.48
C CYS A 112 -1.37 -5.93 5.07
N LEU A 113 -2.41 -5.12 4.89
CA LEU A 113 -3.81 -5.53 5.02
C LEU A 113 -4.39 -5.66 3.62
N ARG A 114 -5.06 -6.76 3.34
CA ARG A 114 -5.79 -6.96 2.09
C ARG A 114 -7.12 -7.63 2.31
N THR A 115 -8.05 -7.43 1.37
CA THR A 115 -9.33 -8.12 1.36
C THR A 115 -9.28 -9.38 0.51
N GLU A 116 -10.02 -10.39 0.94
CA GLU A 116 -10.28 -11.60 0.17
C GLU A 116 -11.78 -11.87 0.19
N LYS A 117 -12.34 -12.19 -0.95
CA LYS A 117 -13.73 -12.61 -1.03
C LYS A 117 -13.81 -14.11 -0.75
N ILE A 118 -14.43 -14.48 0.38
CA ILE A 118 -14.60 -15.87 0.81
C ILE A 118 -16.08 -16.09 1.10
N ASP A 119 -16.69 -17.06 0.44
CA ASP A 119 -18.11 -17.38 0.55
C ASP A 119 -19.03 -16.17 0.29
N GLY A 120 -18.62 -15.30 -0.64
CA GLY A 120 -19.36 -14.08 -1.00
C GLY A 120 -19.09 -12.87 -0.11
N GLU A 121 -18.42 -13.04 1.03
CA GLU A 121 -18.10 -11.97 1.99
C GLU A 121 -16.68 -11.46 1.83
N ASN A 122 -16.49 -10.15 1.98
CA ASN A 122 -15.17 -9.53 2.05
C ASN A 122 -14.57 -9.74 3.44
N LYS A 123 -13.48 -10.51 3.52
CA LYS A 123 -12.73 -10.76 4.77
C LYS A 123 -11.39 -10.04 4.71
N LEU A 124 -11.01 -9.44 5.83
CA LEU A 124 -9.75 -8.71 5.97
C LEU A 124 -8.65 -9.62 6.51
N TYR A 125 -7.49 -9.58 5.88
CA TYR A 125 -6.31 -10.35 6.28
C TYR A 125 -5.12 -9.44 6.55
N LEU A 126 -4.51 -9.64 7.71
CA LEU A 126 -3.15 -9.16 7.97
C LEU A 126 -2.16 -10.16 7.36
N VAL A 127 -1.29 -9.66 6.51
CA VAL A 127 -0.28 -10.48 5.84
C VAL A 127 1.09 -9.94 6.18
N ASP A 128 1.80 -10.72 6.99
CA ASP A 128 3.18 -10.49 7.36
C ASP A 128 4.03 -11.61 6.77
N SER A 129 4.96 -11.25 5.90
CA SER A 129 5.82 -12.22 5.21
C SER A 129 6.75 -13.02 6.16
N GLN A 130 6.94 -12.56 7.39
CA GLN A 130 7.67 -13.28 8.44
C GLN A 130 6.79 -14.28 9.20
N SER A 131 5.47 -14.15 9.09
CA SER A 131 4.52 -15.07 9.74
C SER A 131 4.37 -16.38 8.97
N PRO A 132 3.79 -17.43 9.58
CA PRO A 132 3.50 -18.69 8.89
C PRO A 132 2.51 -18.56 7.74
N GLY A 133 1.66 -17.52 7.74
CA GLY A 133 0.66 -17.26 6.71
C GLY A 133 -0.23 -16.05 7.04
N PRO A 134 -1.18 -15.73 6.15
CA PRO A 134 -2.16 -14.68 6.36
C PRO A 134 -3.07 -14.98 7.56
N ILE A 135 -3.38 -13.94 8.34
CA ILE A 135 -4.24 -14.03 9.52
C ILE A 135 -5.52 -13.24 9.25
N CYS A 136 -6.67 -13.91 9.28
CA CYS A 136 -7.96 -13.25 9.20
C CYS A 136 -8.16 -12.40 10.47
N ILE A 137 -8.46 -11.12 10.29
CA ILE A 137 -8.65 -10.17 11.40
C ILE A 137 -9.94 -9.38 11.20
N SER A 138 -10.57 -8.98 12.30
CA SER A 138 -11.68 -8.04 12.21
C SER A 138 -11.21 -6.64 11.87
N PRO A 139 -12.05 -5.80 11.22
CA PRO A 139 -11.75 -4.39 11.02
C PRO A 139 -11.36 -3.67 12.32
N LYS A 140 -12.02 -4.03 13.45
CA LYS A 140 -11.68 -3.50 14.78
C LYS A 140 -10.25 -3.84 15.20
N LEU A 141 -9.80 -5.07 14.94
CA LEU A 141 -8.42 -5.48 15.26
C LEU A 141 -7.41 -4.81 14.33
N ALA A 142 -7.73 -4.67 13.03
CA ALA A 142 -6.93 -3.90 12.10
C ALA A 142 -6.77 -2.45 12.58
N MET A 143 -7.87 -1.84 13.06
CA MET A 143 -7.88 -0.53 13.71
C MET A 143 -6.88 -0.47 14.88
N GLN A 144 -6.95 -1.42 15.80
CA GLN A 144 -6.05 -1.46 16.95
C GLN A 144 -4.58 -1.61 16.54
N ARG A 145 -4.31 -2.42 15.54
CA ARG A 145 -2.96 -2.64 15.01
C ARG A 145 -2.39 -1.41 14.30
N CYS A 146 -3.22 -0.66 13.58
CA CYS A 146 -2.81 0.59 12.93
C CYS A 146 -2.68 1.78 13.89
N ILE A 147 -3.30 1.71 15.08
CA ILE A 147 -3.36 2.81 16.05
C ILE A 147 -2.45 2.55 17.26
N ALA A 148 -1.95 1.33 17.46
CA ALA A 148 -1.21 0.97 18.67
C ALA A 148 -0.15 2.04 19.02
N PRO A 149 -0.30 2.74 20.15
CA PRO A 149 0.49 3.93 20.49
C PRO A 149 1.96 3.62 20.81
N ALA A 150 2.29 2.35 21.00
CA ALA A 150 3.64 1.93 21.38
C ALA A 150 4.64 1.86 20.22
N TYR A 151 4.17 1.97 18.96
CA TYR A 151 5.01 1.77 17.80
C TYR A 151 4.77 2.86 16.76
N SER A 152 5.84 3.44 16.24
CA SER A 152 5.80 4.36 15.11
C SER A 152 5.43 3.56 13.85
N TRP A 153 4.15 3.53 13.53
CA TRP A 153 3.63 2.88 12.33
C TRP A 153 3.12 3.93 11.36
N GLU A 154 3.49 3.75 10.11
CA GLU A 154 2.93 4.48 8.98
C GLU A 154 2.06 3.53 8.18
N ALA A 155 0.91 3.99 7.74
CA ALA A 155 0.01 3.20 6.92
C ALA A 155 -0.36 3.96 5.64
N TYR A 156 -0.46 3.23 4.52
CA TYR A 156 -0.71 3.80 3.20
C TYR A 156 -1.83 3.04 2.54
N ILE A 157 -2.94 3.73 2.27
CA ILE A 157 -4.11 3.17 1.60
C ILE A 157 -3.83 3.13 0.11
N ILE A 158 -4.00 1.95 -0.48
CA ILE A 158 -3.72 1.68 -1.88
C ILE A 158 -5.04 1.42 -2.62
N MET A 159 -5.24 2.17 -3.70
CA MET A 159 -6.40 2.09 -4.56
C MET A 159 -5.98 1.85 -6.01
N GLY A 160 -6.91 1.44 -6.83
CA GLY A 160 -6.74 1.34 -8.28
C GLY A 160 -7.35 0.10 -8.89
N LYS A 161 -7.65 0.16 -10.17
CA LYS A 161 -8.16 -0.99 -10.91
C LYS A 161 -7.06 -2.02 -11.07
N GLU A 162 -7.41 -3.28 -10.97
CA GLU A 162 -6.54 -4.36 -11.40
C GLU A 162 -6.27 -4.17 -12.89
N MET A 163 -5.05 -3.79 -13.26
CA MET A 163 -4.69 -3.77 -14.67
C MET A 163 -4.79 -5.22 -15.16
N GLU A 164 -5.82 -5.50 -15.96
CA GLU A 164 -5.85 -6.71 -16.76
C GLU A 164 -4.47 -6.84 -17.40
N SER A 165 -3.86 -8.01 -17.24
CA SER A 165 -2.49 -8.27 -17.70
C SER A 165 -2.41 -7.94 -19.20
N ILE A 166 -1.96 -6.75 -19.52
CA ILE A 166 -1.42 -6.48 -20.85
C ILE A 166 -0.12 -7.27 -20.87
N LEU A 167 -0.20 -8.52 -21.32
CA LEU A 167 0.98 -9.24 -21.76
C LEU A 167 1.65 -8.32 -22.80
N PRO A 168 2.92 -7.94 -22.64
CA PRO A 168 3.60 -7.23 -23.68
C PRO A 168 3.68 -8.19 -24.87
N ALA A 169 2.88 -7.92 -25.89
CA ALA A 169 3.16 -8.45 -27.22
C ALA A 169 4.58 -8.00 -27.56
N ALA A 170 5.44 -8.96 -27.81
CA ALA A 170 6.81 -8.73 -28.20
C ALA A 170 6.87 -7.65 -29.29
N SER A 171 7.75 -6.69 -29.05
CA SER A 171 8.32 -5.75 -30.00
C SER A 171 7.35 -4.95 -30.89
N ALA A 172 7.08 -3.72 -30.53
CA ALA A 172 6.91 -2.64 -31.50
C ALA A 172 7.16 -1.26 -30.87
N SER A 173 8.23 -0.65 -31.32
CA SER A 173 8.46 0.82 -31.47
C SER A 173 8.11 1.73 -30.29
N ILE A 174 9.16 2.24 -29.67
CA ILE A 174 9.19 3.48 -28.90
C ILE A 174 8.50 4.60 -29.69
N LYS A 175 7.29 4.98 -29.32
CA LYS A 175 6.69 6.26 -29.71
C LYS A 175 6.76 7.19 -28.50
N GLN A 176 7.46 8.31 -28.73
CA GLN A 176 7.52 9.48 -27.85
C GLN A 176 6.12 9.89 -27.37
N TYR A 177 5.91 9.87 -26.08
CA TYR A 177 4.76 10.54 -25.47
C TYR A 177 5.16 11.95 -25.04
N SER A 178 4.60 12.93 -25.73
CA SER A 178 4.69 14.33 -25.39
C SER A 178 4.00 14.60 -24.04
N ARG A 179 4.67 15.41 -23.23
CA ARG A 179 4.17 15.95 -21.95
C ARG A 179 2.88 16.74 -22.20
N THR A 180 1.77 16.30 -21.67
CA THR A 180 0.66 17.18 -21.34
C THR A 180 0.52 17.26 -19.81
N ASN A 181 0.83 18.46 -19.34
CA ASN A 181 0.81 18.84 -17.93
C ASN A 181 -0.64 19.10 -17.52
N THR A 182 -1.38 18.09 -17.07
CA THR A 182 -2.71 18.30 -16.49
C THR A 182 -2.57 18.42 -14.97
N LYS A 183 -2.80 19.64 -14.46
CA LYS A 183 -2.99 19.91 -13.04
C LYS A 183 -4.08 18.97 -12.49
N ARG A 184 -3.69 17.91 -11.80
CA ARG A 184 -4.63 17.03 -11.09
C ARG A 184 -5.28 17.82 -9.95
N GLN A 185 -6.57 18.09 -10.09
CA GLN A 185 -7.41 18.54 -8.98
C GLN A 185 -7.37 17.43 -7.90
N ARG A 186 -7.05 17.82 -6.67
CA ARG A 186 -7.18 16.93 -5.50
C ARG A 186 -8.64 16.48 -5.45
N LYS A 187 -8.91 15.20 -5.68
CA LYS A 187 -10.25 14.64 -5.51
C LYS A 187 -10.67 14.86 -4.06
N LYS A 188 -11.88 15.39 -3.90
CA LYS A 188 -12.51 15.52 -2.58
C LYS A 188 -12.66 14.12 -1.98
N PRO A 189 -12.55 13.98 -0.65
CA PRO A 189 -12.83 12.72 0.03
C PRO A 189 -14.22 12.20 -0.35
N PRO A 190 -14.44 10.87 -0.35
CA PRO A 190 -15.72 10.28 -0.73
C PRO A 190 -16.87 10.84 0.12
N PRO A 191 -18.09 10.92 -0.45
CA PRO A 191 -19.28 11.32 0.31
C PRO A 191 -19.46 10.44 1.54
N GLY A 192 -19.76 11.03 2.69
CA GLY A 192 -19.87 10.32 3.97
C GLY A 192 -18.64 10.39 4.87
N PHE A 193 -17.49 10.72 4.32
CA PHE A 193 -16.20 10.81 5.01
C PHE A 193 -16.24 11.75 6.23
N LEU A 194 -16.76 12.96 6.06
CA LEU A 194 -16.83 13.96 7.13
C LEU A 194 -17.85 13.58 8.20
N GLU A 195 -18.91 12.89 7.82
CA GLU A 195 -19.96 12.43 8.72
C GLU A 195 -19.50 11.30 9.64
N ALA A 196 -18.78 10.31 9.10
CA ALA A 196 -18.17 9.23 9.88
C ALA A 196 -17.15 9.78 10.89
N TYR A 197 -16.34 10.74 10.48
CA TYR A 197 -15.37 11.42 11.36
C TYR A 197 -16.07 12.20 12.48
N ASN A 198 -17.13 12.96 12.15
CA ASN A 198 -17.89 13.74 13.12
C ASN A 198 -18.72 12.87 14.07
N LYS A 199 -19.19 11.71 13.62
CA LYS A 199 -19.87 10.72 14.46
C LYS A 199 -18.91 10.15 15.51
N LEU A 200 -17.70 9.75 15.10
CA LEU A 200 -16.65 9.27 16.02
C LEU A 200 -16.21 10.32 17.06
N LYS A 201 -16.30 11.60 16.73
CA LYS A 201 -16.04 12.68 17.71
C LYS A 201 -17.16 12.82 18.74
N ARG A 202 -18.42 12.63 18.32
CA ARG A 202 -19.58 12.75 19.21
C ARG A 202 -19.73 11.58 20.19
N ASP A 203 -19.37 10.37 19.76
CA ASP A 203 -19.47 9.16 20.59
C ASP A 203 -18.34 9.08 21.66
N LYS A 204 -17.49 10.11 21.75
CA LYS A 204 -16.37 10.22 22.71
C LYS A 204 -16.51 11.37 23.71
N GLN A 205 -17.59 12.13 23.66
CA GLN A 205 -18.00 13.10 24.69
C GLN A 205 -19.09 12.53 25.58
#